data_1c179ab2f7b233a4b71167efe60ee262
#
_entry.id   1c179ab2f7b233a4b71167efe60ee262
#
_cell.length_a   1.000
_cell.length_b   1.000
_cell.length_c   1.000
_cell.angle_alpha   90.00
_cell.angle_beta   90.00
_cell.angle_gamma   90.00
#
_symmetry.space_group_name_H-M   'P 1'
#
loop_
_entity.id
_entity.type
_entity.pdbx_description
1 polymer ?
#
loop_
_entity_poly.entity_id
_entity_poly.type
_entity_poly.pdbx_seq_one_letter_code
_entity_poly.pdbx_strand_id
1 'polypeptide(L)'
;RLAIAISGGSGARLRERLSPALPGASWYEVGGGTLDDAVKLADAMKSGRYDAVVGLGGGKIIDCAKFAAARIGLPLVAVATNLSHDGLCSPVATLDNDAGRGSYGVPNPIGVVIDLDIIREAPARFVRSGIGDALSNISAVADWELSARV
;
A
#
# COMPACT_ATOMS: atom_id res chain seq x y z
N ARG A 1 2.33 19.53 -1.00
CA ARG A 1 0.95 19.11 -1.34
C ARG A 1 0.91 17.58 -1.50
N LEU A 2 -0.07 16.90 -0.89
CA LEU A 2 -0.17 15.44 -0.87
C LEU A 2 -1.27 14.94 -1.81
N ALA A 3 -0.98 13.82 -2.50
CA ALA A 3 -1.98 13.00 -3.16
C ALA A 3 -2.23 11.76 -2.28
N ILE A 4 -3.45 11.56 -1.81
CA ILE A 4 -3.78 10.48 -0.87
C ILE A 4 -4.67 9.47 -1.56
N ALA A 5 -4.18 8.23 -1.70
CA ALA A 5 -4.92 7.09 -2.21
C ALA A 5 -5.61 6.37 -1.05
N ILE A 6 -6.91 6.14 -1.15
CA ILE A 6 -7.74 5.47 -0.15
C ILE A 6 -8.63 4.41 -0.79
N SER A 7 -9.17 3.50 0.01
CA SER A 7 -10.28 2.63 -0.43
C SER A 7 -11.62 3.34 -0.34
N GLY A 8 -12.60 2.88 -1.08
CA GLY A 8 -14.01 3.17 -0.78
C GLY A 8 -14.42 2.66 0.62
N GLY A 9 -15.60 2.99 1.08
CA GLY A 9 -16.13 2.53 2.36
C GLY A 9 -15.31 2.94 3.58
N SER A 10 -14.41 2.09 4.09
CA SER A 10 -13.58 2.39 5.27
C SER A 10 -12.63 3.57 5.04
N GLY A 11 -12.11 3.72 3.84
CA GLY A 11 -11.27 4.87 3.46
C GLY A 11 -12.04 6.19 3.48
N ALA A 12 -13.30 6.19 3.05
CA ALA A 12 -14.14 7.39 3.09
C ALA A 12 -14.31 7.93 4.52
N ARG A 13 -14.52 7.03 5.51
CA ARG A 13 -14.60 7.42 6.94
C ARG A 13 -13.27 8.02 7.45
N LEU A 14 -12.15 7.44 7.04
CA LEU A 14 -10.83 7.99 7.39
C LEU A 14 -10.60 9.35 6.73
N ARG A 15 -11.04 9.53 5.50
CA ARG A 15 -11.00 10.83 4.83
C ARG A 15 -11.77 11.91 5.60
N GLU A 16 -13.00 11.63 6.03
CA GLU A 16 -13.80 12.57 6.84
C GLU A 16 -13.06 12.97 8.12
N ARG A 17 -12.46 11.98 8.80
CA ARG A 17 -11.71 12.20 10.05
C ARG A 17 -10.43 13.00 9.87
N LEU A 18 -9.70 12.78 8.76
CA LEU A 18 -8.36 13.32 8.55
C LEU A 18 -8.33 14.59 7.68
N SER A 19 -9.34 14.81 6.83
CA SER A 19 -9.33 15.96 5.91
C SER A 19 -9.24 17.32 6.59
N PRO A 20 -9.80 17.56 7.81
CA PRO A 20 -9.61 18.85 8.49
C PRO A 20 -8.16 19.13 8.89
N ALA A 21 -7.37 18.09 9.16
CA ALA A 21 -5.94 18.21 9.51
C ALA A 21 -5.02 18.26 8.28
N LEU A 22 -5.55 17.97 7.09
CA LEU A 22 -4.80 17.89 5.84
C LEU A 22 -5.38 18.84 4.76
N PRO A 23 -5.45 20.14 5.05
CA PRO A 23 -5.98 21.10 4.08
C PRO A 23 -5.08 21.14 2.84
N GLY A 24 -5.67 21.07 1.66
CA GLY A 24 -4.94 21.08 0.39
C GLY A 24 -4.46 19.70 -0.09
N ALA A 25 -4.69 18.61 0.65
CA ALA A 25 -4.51 17.26 0.14
C ALA A 25 -5.60 16.92 -0.90
N SER A 26 -5.19 16.19 -1.94
CA SER A 26 -6.13 15.63 -2.92
C SER A 26 -6.36 14.15 -2.61
N TRP A 27 -7.61 13.73 -2.59
CA TRP A 27 -8.01 12.38 -2.22
C TRP A 27 -8.48 11.62 -3.44
N TYR A 28 -7.93 10.42 -3.62
CA TYR A 28 -8.21 9.53 -4.73
C TYR A 28 -8.73 8.18 -4.20
N GLU A 29 -9.90 7.80 -4.65
CA GLU A 29 -10.46 6.50 -4.32
C GLU A 29 -9.91 5.44 -5.28
N VAL A 30 -9.41 4.33 -4.71
CA VAL A 30 -8.87 3.18 -5.45
C VAL A 30 -9.87 2.05 -5.38
N GLY A 31 -10.09 1.40 -6.50
CA GLY A 31 -11.05 0.29 -6.64
C GLY A 31 -10.54 -1.03 -6.04
N GLY A 32 -10.43 -2.07 -6.85
CA GLY A 32 -10.19 -3.44 -6.42
C GLY A 32 -8.75 -3.82 -6.07
N GLY A 33 -7.76 -3.00 -6.38
CA GLY A 33 -6.34 -3.32 -6.22
C GLY A 33 -5.74 -4.06 -7.41
N THR A 34 -6.24 -3.76 -8.60
CA THR A 34 -5.73 -4.29 -9.87
C THR A 34 -4.65 -3.38 -10.46
N LEU A 35 -3.89 -3.90 -11.42
CA LEU A 35 -2.95 -3.11 -12.20
C LEU A 35 -3.64 -1.94 -12.93
N ASP A 36 -4.84 -2.18 -13.45
CA ASP A 36 -5.64 -1.14 -14.12
C ASP A 36 -6.05 -0.03 -13.13
N ASP A 37 -6.45 -0.37 -11.91
CA ASP A 37 -6.72 0.62 -10.85
C ASP A 37 -5.47 1.46 -10.53
N ALA A 38 -4.30 0.84 -10.45
CA ALA A 38 -3.05 1.53 -10.18
C ALA A 38 -2.62 2.46 -11.34
N VAL A 39 -2.85 2.04 -12.58
CA VAL A 39 -2.62 2.87 -13.78
C VAL A 39 -3.57 4.08 -13.80
N LYS A 40 -4.87 3.85 -13.58
CA LYS A 40 -5.88 4.92 -13.49
C LYS A 40 -5.54 5.92 -12.39
N LEU A 41 -5.08 5.42 -11.24
CA LEU A 41 -4.64 6.26 -10.14
C LEU A 41 -3.46 7.15 -10.53
N ALA A 42 -2.44 6.58 -11.18
CA ALA A 42 -1.29 7.33 -11.67
C ALA A 42 -1.71 8.43 -12.67
N ASP A 43 -2.56 8.09 -13.63
CA ASP A 43 -3.04 9.03 -14.64
C ASP A 43 -3.89 10.16 -14.04
N ALA A 44 -4.72 9.85 -13.03
CA ALA A 44 -5.50 10.85 -12.30
C ALA A 44 -4.61 11.83 -11.49
N MET A 45 -3.47 11.35 -10.98
CA MET A 45 -2.52 12.17 -10.23
C MET A 45 -1.57 12.99 -11.11
N LYS A 46 -1.37 12.59 -12.37
CA LYS A 46 -0.32 13.12 -13.26
C LYS A 46 -0.40 14.62 -13.50
N SER A 47 -1.61 15.19 -13.54
CA SER A 47 -1.82 16.63 -13.76
C SER A 47 -1.65 17.46 -12.47
N GLY A 48 -1.60 16.82 -11.31
CA GLY A 48 -1.44 17.48 -10.02
C GLY A 48 0.03 17.80 -9.71
N ARG A 49 0.25 18.88 -8.98
CA ARG A 49 1.57 19.24 -8.45
C ARG A 49 1.66 18.72 -7.01
N TYR A 50 2.13 17.49 -6.84
CA TYR A 50 2.26 16.84 -5.55
C TYR A 50 3.74 16.63 -5.20
N ASP A 51 4.05 16.72 -3.91
CA ASP A 51 5.37 16.48 -3.36
C ASP A 51 5.55 15.00 -2.97
N ALA A 52 4.44 14.32 -2.65
CA ALA A 52 4.42 12.90 -2.30
C ALA A 52 3.04 12.28 -2.52
N VAL A 53 3.04 10.96 -2.68
CA VAL A 53 1.85 10.11 -2.64
C VAL A 53 1.76 9.46 -1.25
N VAL A 54 0.55 9.38 -0.71
CA VAL A 54 0.25 8.64 0.52
C VAL A 54 -0.69 7.50 0.19
N GLY A 55 -0.27 6.27 0.45
CA GLY A 55 -1.13 5.09 0.37
C GLY A 55 -1.77 4.81 1.74
N LEU A 56 -3.01 5.25 1.96
CA LEU A 56 -3.74 5.10 3.22
C LEU A 56 -4.74 3.94 3.12
N GLY A 57 -4.37 2.77 3.64
CA GLY A 57 -5.23 1.61 3.55
C GLY A 57 -4.58 0.28 3.92
N GLY A 58 -5.19 -0.81 3.51
CA GLY A 58 -4.58 -2.14 3.54
C GLY A 58 -3.65 -2.37 2.35
N GLY A 59 -3.07 -3.55 2.26
CA GLY A 59 -2.05 -3.91 1.27
C GLY A 59 -2.41 -3.55 -0.17
N LYS A 60 -3.63 -3.85 -0.62
CA LYS A 60 -4.08 -3.53 -1.99
C LYS A 60 -4.00 -2.03 -2.32
N ILE A 61 -4.39 -1.17 -1.38
CA ILE A 61 -4.35 0.28 -1.58
C ILE A 61 -2.91 0.78 -1.59
N ILE A 62 -2.09 0.26 -0.67
CA ILE A 62 -0.67 0.61 -0.57
C ILE A 62 0.06 0.18 -1.84
N ASP A 63 -0.20 -1.03 -2.36
CA ASP A 63 0.43 -1.52 -3.58
C ASP A 63 0.01 -0.72 -4.82
N CYS A 64 -1.26 -0.35 -4.96
CA CYS A 64 -1.70 0.58 -6.02
C CYS A 64 -1.00 1.94 -5.89
N ALA A 65 -0.89 2.48 -4.68
CA ALA A 65 -0.24 3.76 -4.43
C ALA A 65 1.28 3.69 -4.70
N LYS A 66 1.95 2.58 -4.34
CA LYS A 66 3.36 2.33 -4.68
C LYS A 66 3.60 2.37 -6.19
N PHE A 67 2.79 1.60 -6.92
CA PHE A 67 2.89 1.54 -8.39
C PHE A 67 2.61 2.91 -9.03
N ALA A 68 1.54 3.59 -8.60
CA ALA A 68 1.19 4.90 -9.11
C ALA A 68 2.28 5.95 -8.82
N ALA A 69 2.81 5.98 -7.60
CA ALA A 69 3.89 6.89 -7.20
C ALA A 69 5.15 6.66 -8.05
N ALA A 70 5.57 5.39 -8.22
CA ALA A 70 6.70 5.02 -9.05
C ALA A 70 6.52 5.49 -10.51
N ARG A 71 5.31 5.28 -11.06
CA ARG A 71 4.99 5.64 -12.45
C ARG A 71 5.04 7.14 -12.72
N ILE A 72 4.74 7.97 -11.73
CA ILE A 72 4.78 9.45 -11.86
C ILE A 72 6.03 10.08 -11.22
N GLY A 73 6.97 9.27 -10.73
CA GLY A 73 8.25 9.73 -10.19
C GLY A 73 8.14 10.45 -8.85
N LEU A 74 7.14 10.14 -8.01
CA LEU A 74 6.96 10.73 -6.69
C LEU A 74 7.32 9.75 -5.57
N PRO A 75 7.81 10.26 -4.42
CA PRO A 75 8.01 9.45 -3.23
C PRO A 75 6.67 9.00 -2.63
N LEU A 76 6.69 7.83 -1.96
CA LEU A 76 5.52 7.27 -1.28
C LEU A 76 5.71 7.21 0.22
N VAL A 77 4.65 7.54 0.96
CA VAL A 77 4.47 7.21 2.38
C VAL A 77 3.34 6.18 2.49
N ALA A 78 3.62 5.04 3.13
CA ALA A 78 2.63 4.02 3.41
C ALA A 78 1.99 4.26 4.79
N VAL A 79 0.66 4.37 4.83
CA VAL A 79 -0.11 4.51 6.08
C VAL A 79 -1.04 3.30 6.21
N ALA A 80 -0.66 2.36 7.09
CA ALA A 80 -1.36 1.10 7.23
C ALA A 80 -2.65 1.23 8.06
N THR A 81 -3.74 0.65 7.56
CA THR A 81 -4.99 0.49 8.31
C THR A 81 -5.21 -0.92 8.84
N ASN A 82 -4.33 -1.85 8.49
CA ASN A 82 -4.23 -3.19 9.05
C ASN A 82 -2.81 -3.73 8.85
N LEU A 83 -2.45 -4.75 9.62
CA LEU A 83 -1.13 -5.40 9.59
C LEU A 83 -1.30 -6.84 9.11
N SER A 84 -1.65 -7.04 7.85
CA SER A 84 -1.89 -8.37 7.28
C SER A 84 -0.65 -9.02 6.68
N HIS A 85 0.37 -8.25 6.35
CA HIS A 85 1.65 -8.70 5.79
C HIS A 85 2.72 -7.59 5.87
N ASP A 86 3.97 -7.95 5.65
CA ASP A 86 5.14 -7.06 5.72
C ASP A 86 5.35 -6.19 4.46
N GLY A 87 4.56 -6.40 3.42
CA GLY A 87 4.64 -5.65 2.14
C GLY A 87 4.55 -4.13 2.26
N LEU A 88 4.32 -3.59 3.46
CA LEU A 88 4.32 -2.15 3.73
C LEU A 88 5.66 -1.49 3.42
N CYS A 89 6.76 -2.20 3.64
CA CYS A 89 8.14 -1.69 3.54
C CYS A 89 8.87 -2.18 2.29
N SER A 90 8.31 -3.13 1.54
CA SER A 90 9.01 -3.77 0.43
C SER A 90 9.06 -2.90 -0.84
N PRO A 91 10.13 -3.04 -1.68
CA PRO A 91 10.22 -2.40 -2.99
C PRO A 91 9.42 -3.15 -4.06
N VAL A 92 8.28 -3.70 -3.70
CA VAL A 92 7.41 -4.46 -4.59
C VAL A 92 5.97 -4.04 -4.40
N ALA A 93 5.24 -3.88 -5.50
CA ALA A 93 3.78 -3.78 -5.52
C ALA A 93 3.20 -5.07 -6.13
N THR A 94 2.29 -5.72 -5.42
CA THR A 94 1.61 -6.94 -5.89
C THR A 94 0.20 -6.59 -6.32
N LEU A 95 -0.07 -6.69 -7.63
CA LEU A 95 -1.32 -6.27 -8.25
C LEU A 95 -1.94 -7.40 -9.08
N ASP A 96 -3.25 -7.53 -9.03
CA ASP A 96 -3.98 -8.46 -9.87
C ASP A 96 -4.08 -7.90 -11.31
N ASN A 97 -3.88 -8.74 -12.33
CA ASN A 97 -4.02 -8.42 -13.75
C ASN A 97 -4.72 -9.58 -14.48
N ASP A 98 -4.93 -9.46 -15.78
CA ASP A 98 -5.66 -10.45 -16.60
C ASP A 98 -5.00 -11.84 -16.60
N ALA A 99 -3.68 -11.91 -16.38
CA ALA A 99 -2.92 -13.16 -16.32
C ALA A 99 -2.84 -13.72 -14.88
N GLY A 100 -3.45 -13.05 -13.90
CA GLY A 100 -3.40 -13.41 -12.48
C GLY A 100 -2.69 -12.36 -11.63
N ARG A 101 -1.94 -12.81 -10.62
CA ARG A 101 -1.23 -11.92 -9.70
C ARG A 101 0.19 -11.65 -10.20
N GLY A 102 0.52 -10.36 -10.38
CA GLY A 102 1.84 -9.89 -10.80
C GLY A 102 2.57 -9.13 -9.68
N SER A 103 3.90 -9.26 -9.65
CA SER A 103 4.78 -8.47 -8.77
C SER A 103 5.57 -7.46 -9.58
N TYR A 104 5.51 -6.21 -9.18
CA TYR A 104 6.11 -5.07 -9.88
C TYR A 104 7.16 -4.41 -8.99
N GLY A 105 8.40 -4.31 -9.48
CA GLY A 105 9.45 -3.58 -8.78
C GLY A 105 9.14 -2.09 -8.71
N VAL A 106 9.20 -1.52 -7.52
CA VAL A 106 8.94 -0.10 -7.23
C VAL A 106 9.95 0.40 -6.19
N PRO A 107 10.20 1.71 -6.06
CA PRO A 107 11.00 2.23 -4.98
C PRO A 107 10.40 1.89 -3.60
N ASN A 108 11.27 1.73 -2.58
CA ASN A 108 10.81 1.63 -1.20
C ASN A 108 10.01 2.86 -0.81
N PRO A 109 8.96 2.70 0.03
CA PRO A 109 8.35 3.84 0.69
C PRO A 109 9.40 4.64 1.48
N ILE A 110 9.32 5.96 1.42
CA ILE A 110 10.21 6.85 2.20
C ILE A 110 9.82 6.91 3.68
N GLY A 111 8.64 6.40 4.03
CA GLY A 111 8.16 6.30 5.38
C GLY A 111 6.98 5.36 5.50
N VAL A 112 6.82 4.75 6.67
CA VAL A 112 5.67 3.91 7.03
C VAL A 112 5.08 4.46 8.32
N VAL A 113 3.78 4.69 8.32
CA VAL A 113 3.02 5.15 9.49
C VAL A 113 2.05 4.06 9.91
N ILE A 114 2.11 3.71 11.19
CA ILE A 114 1.23 2.72 11.83
C ILE A 114 0.61 3.39 13.06
N ASP A 115 -0.66 3.74 12.95
CA ASP A 115 -1.45 4.24 14.07
C ASP A 115 -2.17 3.06 14.74
N LEU A 116 -1.81 2.78 16.00
CA LEU A 116 -2.34 1.63 16.73
C LEU A 116 -3.85 1.74 16.99
N ASP A 117 -4.41 2.93 17.08
CA ASP A 117 -5.84 3.10 17.27
C ASP A 117 -6.61 2.74 15.99
N ILE A 118 -6.07 3.10 14.83
CA ILE A 118 -6.61 2.67 13.52
C ILE A 118 -6.47 1.15 13.36
N ILE A 119 -5.31 0.58 13.73
CA ILE A 119 -5.07 -0.87 13.61
C ILE A 119 -6.02 -1.69 14.50
N ARG A 120 -6.35 -1.19 15.70
CA ARG A 120 -7.29 -1.86 16.62
C ARG A 120 -8.72 -1.95 16.07
N GLU A 121 -9.11 -1.03 15.18
CA GLU A 121 -10.41 -1.06 14.50
C GLU A 121 -10.46 -2.15 13.39
N ALA A 122 -9.32 -2.66 12.96
CA ALA A 122 -9.25 -3.67 11.91
C ALA A 122 -9.68 -5.06 12.41
N PRO A 123 -10.33 -5.87 11.56
CA PRO A 123 -10.68 -7.24 11.93
C PRO A 123 -9.45 -8.06 12.36
N ALA A 124 -9.56 -8.80 13.47
CA ALA A 124 -8.47 -9.58 14.07
C ALA A 124 -7.82 -10.61 13.10
N ARG A 125 -8.54 -11.03 12.05
CA ARG A 125 -7.97 -11.91 11.01
C ARG A 125 -6.75 -11.30 10.33
N PHE A 126 -6.67 -9.97 10.17
CA PHE A 126 -5.52 -9.33 9.54
C PHE A 126 -4.27 -9.40 10.42
N VAL A 127 -4.41 -9.27 11.74
CA VAL A 127 -3.29 -9.46 12.67
C VAL A 127 -2.80 -10.91 12.62
N ARG A 128 -3.72 -11.88 12.61
CA ARG A 128 -3.36 -13.31 12.46
C ARG A 128 -2.66 -13.59 11.13
N SER A 129 -3.12 -12.96 10.04
CA SER A 129 -2.47 -13.06 8.74
C SER A 129 -1.04 -12.53 8.80
N GLY A 130 -0.83 -11.35 9.40
CA GLY A 130 0.50 -10.75 9.54
C GLY A 130 1.46 -11.58 10.42
N ILE A 131 0.95 -12.23 11.46
CA ILE A 131 1.76 -13.16 12.26
C ILE A 131 2.18 -14.36 11.39
N GLY A 132 1.27 -14.92 10.59
CA GLY A 132 1.58 -16.03 9.67
C GLY A 132 2.60 -15.60 8.61
N ASP A 133 2.45 -14.40 8.07
CA ASP A 133 3.38 -13.81 7.10
C ASP A 133 4.78 -13.65 7.70
N ALA A 134 4.90 -13.10 8.90
CA ALA A 134 6.17 -12.95 9.59
C ALA A 134 6.84 -14.30 9.89
N LEU A 135 6.06 -15.31 10.29
CA LEU A 135 6.57 -16.67 10.55
C LEU A 135 7.05 -17.36 9.26
N SER A 136 6.45 -17.06 8.10
CA SER A 136 6.88 -17.64 6.82
C SER A 136 8.31 -17.28 6.43
N ASN A 137 8.84 -16.16 6.93
CA ASN A 137 10.23 -15.76 6.70
C ASN A 137 11.25 -16.78 7.25
N ILE A 138 10.89 -17.52 8.30
CA ILE A 138 11.76 -18.56 8.86
C ILE A 138 11.97 -19.68 7.85
N SER A 139 10.90 -20.15 7.21
CA SER A 139 10.98 -21.18 6.16
C SER A 139 11.65 -20.63 4.90
N ALA A 140 11.38 -19.40 4.52
CA ALA A 140 12.00 -18.78 3.35
C ALA A 140 13.53 -18.69 3.48
N VAL A 141 14.04 -18.33 4.65
CA VAL A 141 15.49 -18.31 4.92
C VAL A 141 16.08 -19.72 4.84
N ALA A 142 15.42 -20.72 5.41
CA ALA A 142 15.86 -22.11 5.32
C ALA A 142 15.89 -22.62 3.86
N ASP A 143 14.92 -22.24 3.05
CA ASP A 143 14.87 -22.58 1.62
C ASP A 143 16.01 -21.90 0.83
N TRP A 144 16.34 -20.66 1.15
CA TRP A 144 17.50 -19.97 0.55
C TRP A 144 18.82 -20.65 0.92
N GLU A 145 19.00 -21.03 2.18
CA GLU A 145 20.19 -21.75 2.61
C GLU A 145 20.32 -23.12 1.92
N LEU A 146 19.19 -23.80 1.72
CA LEU A 146 19.17 -25.09 1.03
C LEU A 146 19.51 -24.93 -0.45
N SER A 147 18.91 -23.94 -1.14
CA SER A 147 19.16 -23.69 -2.55
C SER A 147 20.60 -23.21 -2.83
N ALA A 148 21.26 -22.58 -1.87
CA ALA A 148 22.66 -22.17 -2.00
C ALA A 148 23.66 -23.34 -1.92
N ARG A 149 23.20 -24.55 -1.53
CA ARG A 149 24.03 -25.77 -1.42
C ARG A 149 23.96 -26.67 -2.65
N VAL A 150 23.10 -26.35 -3.61
CA VAL A 150 22.88 -27.07 -4.85
C VAL A 150 23.53 -26.32 -6.02
#